data_7ecbf5e871dc6cdb1e127e0a7fd30a78
#
_entry.id   7ecbf5e871dc6cdb1e127e0a7fd30a78
#
_cell.length_a   1.000
_cell.length_b   1.000
_cell.length_c   1.000
_cell.angle_alpha   90.00
_cell.angle_beta   90.00
_cell.angle_gamma   90.00
#
_symmetry.space_group_name_H-M   'P 1'
#
loop_
_entity.id
_entity.type
_entity.pdbx_description
1 polymer ?
#
loop_
_entity_poly.entity_id
_entity_poly.type
_entity_poly.pdbx_seq_one_letter_code
_entity_poly.pdbx_strand_id
1 'polypeptide(L)'
;MKTRQEALDYGLSFPNTYQEAPFHDPNWQLIRVKDSKKVFLWTYERNGFINLNVKVSPAWRDFWRAAFPSVIPGWHQNKDNWNTIILDGSIPDDAIKNMIADSYDLVTYNPTRLIYEAVKGFQRVVLPHMHRLLSLQANKKMCRAVGNALHKNPNPDEIPCYRVVNAKGELSGAFAFGGADEQANRLIADGH
;
A
#
# COMPACT_ATOMS: atom_id res chain seq x y z
N MET A 1 10.35 -11.59 -18.73
CA MET A 1 10.93 -12.09 -17.45
C MET A 1 10.98 -13.61 -17.51
N LYS A 2 12.17 -14.19 -17.43
CA LYS A 2 12.35 -15.64 -17.61
C LYS A 2 13.21 -16.26 -16.51
N THR A 3 13.98 -15.44 -15.80
CA THR A 3 14.94 -15.92 -14.81
C THR A 3 14.61 -15.40 -13.41
N ARG A 4 15.12 -16.10 -12.39
CA ARG A 4 15.05 -15.65 -10.99
C ARG A 4 15.70 -14.29 -10.80
N GLN A 5 16.88 -14.10 -11.43
CA GLN A 5 17.63 -12.86 -11.26
C GLN A 5 16.87 -11.66 -11.81
N GLU A 6 16.24 -11.77 -12.98
CA GLU A 6 15.40 -10.69 -13.52
C GLU A 6 14.25 -10.32 -12.57
N ALA A 7 13.63 -11.31 -11.91
CA ALA A 7 12.55 -11.04 -10.94
C ALA A 7 13.08 -10.38 -9.67
N LEU A 8 14.23 -10.81 -9.16
CA LEU A 8 14.88 -10.24 -7.99
C LEU A 8 15.34 -8.81 -8.28
N ASP A 9 15.98 -8.56 -9.41
CA ASP A 9 16.45 -7.24 -9.81
C ASP A 9 15.27 -6.27 -9.95
N TYR A 10 14.17 -6.72 -10.54
CA TYR A 10 12.95 -5.91 -10.62
C TYR A 10 12.36 -5.64 -9.23
N GLY A 11 12.29 -6.63 -8.35
CA GLY A 11 11.86 -6.45 -6.97
C GLY A 11 12.77 -5.49 -6.17
N LEU A 12 14.07 -5.51 -6.41
CA LEU A 12 15.05 -4.61 -5.78
C LEU A 12 15.01 -3.18 -6.35
N SER A 13 14.43 -2.98 -7.54
CA SER A 13 14.27 -1.63 -8.11
C SER A 13 13.23 -0.78 -7.37
N PHE A 14 12.37 -1.38 -6.55
CA PHE A 14 11.42 -0.64 -5.73
C PHE A 14 12.11 0.02 -4.52
N PRO A 15 11.63 1.20 -4.08
CA PRO A 15 12.22 1.90 -2.95
C PRO A 15 12.20 1.08 -1.65
N ASN A 16 13.25 1.22 -0.84
CA ASN A 16 13.30 0.68 0.52
C ASN A 16 13.14 -0.84 0.60
N THR A 17 13.73 -1.56 -0.36
CA THR A 17 13.67 -3.03 -0.42
C THR A 17 15.03 -3.68 -0.15
N TYR A 18 15.01 -4.96 0.18
CA TYR A 18 16.20 -5.80 0.31
C TYR A 18 15.87 -7.26 0.03
N GLN A 19 16.89 -7.99 -0.42
CA GLN A 19 16.82 -9.43 -0.67
C GLN A 19 17.23 -10.22 0.58
N GLU A 20 16.62 -11.37 0.76
CA GLU A 20 16.93 -12.31 1.84
C GLU A 20 16.75 -13.75 1.37
N ALA A 21 17.62 -14.65 1.86
CA ALA A 21 17.45 -16.10 1.78
C ALA A 21 17.05 -16.59 3.18
N PRO A 22 15.74 -16.77 3.48
CA PRO A 22 15.26 -16.96 4.85
C PRO A 22 15.48 -18.38 5.39
N PHE A 23 15.87 -19.31 4.53
CA PHE A 23 16.06 -20.72 4.89
C PHE A 23 17.48 -21.18 4.54
N HIS A 24 17.91 -22.31 5.11
CA HIS A 24 19.14 -22.98 4.72
C HIS A 24 19.09 -23.56 3.29
N ASP A 25 17.87 -23.69 2.72
CA ASP A 25 17.66 -24.07 1.33
C ASP A 25 17.84 -22.84 0.43
N PRO A 26 18.91 -22.79 -0.40
CA PRO A 26 19.19 -21.67 -1.30
C PRO A 26 18.17 -21.52 -2.42
N ASN A 27 17.29 -22.51 -2.60
CA ASN A 27 16.22 -22.45 -3.57
C ASN A 27 15.21 -21.31 -3.26
N TRP A 28 15.06 -20.94 -1.99
CA TRP A 28 14.12 -19.92 -1.59
C TRP A 28 14.82 -18.56 -1.40
N GLN A 29 14.39 -17.59 -2.20
CA GLN A 29 14.83 -16.21 -2.07
C GLN A 29 13.61 -15.28 -2.09
N LEU A 30 13.70 -14.16 -1.42
CA LEU A 30 12.59 -13.22 -1.30
C LEU A 30 13.05 -11.77 -1.26
N ILE A 31 12.12 -10.87 -1.56
CA ILE A 31 12.30 -9.43 -1.40
C ILE A 31 11.32 -8.91 -0.34
N ARG A 32 11.88 -8.13 0.60
CA ARG A 32 11.13 -7.45 1.67
C ARG A 32 11.24 -5.94 1.57
N VAL A 33 10.28 -5.27 2.18
CA VAL A 33 10.35 -3.85 2.50
C VAL A 33 11.12 -3.68 3.82
N LYS A 34 12.13 -2.80 3.86
CA LYS A 34 13.05 -2.64 5.02
C LYS A 34 12.34 -2.28 6.32
N ASP A 35 11.43 -1.30 6.27
CA ASP A 35 10.79 -0.77 7.48
C ASP A 35 9.77 -1.76 8.07
N SER A 36 8.90 -2.31 7.23
CA SER A 36 7.81 -3.19 7.67
C SER A 36 8.20 -4.65 7.79
N LYS A 37 9.36 -5.05 7.24
CA LYS A 37 9.81 -6.44 7.08
C LYS A 37 8.83 -7.33 6.31
N LYS A 38 7.81 -6.74 5.68
CA LYS A 38 6.82 -7.48 4.90
C LYS A 38 7.42 -7.97 3.59
N VAL A 39 7.15 -9.23 3.27
CA VAL A 39 7.52 -9.85 1.99
C VAL A 39 6.47 -9.50 0.94
N PHE A 40 6.91 -9.16 -0.26
CA PHE A 40 6.04 -8.98 -1.41
C PHE A 40 6.39 -9.85 -2.60
N LEU A 41 7.59 -10.40 -2.67
CA LEU A 41 8.05 -11.29 -3.71
C LEU A 41 8.82 -12.47 -3.11
N TRP A 42 8.40 -13.69 -3.42
CA TRP A 42 9.17 -14.91 -3.23
C TRP A 42 9.58 -15.48 -4.56
N THR A 43 10.74 -16.10 -4.60
CA THR A 43 11.20 -16.83 -5.78
C THR A 43 11.70 -18.22 -5.36
N TYR A 44 11.38 -19.23 -6.14
CA TYR A 44 11.83 -20.61 -5.96
C TYR A 44 11.73 -21.37 -7.26
N GLU A 45 12.53 -22.44 -7.39
CA GLU A 45 12.42 -23.35 -8.51
C GLU A 45 11.55 -24.56 -8.14
N ARG A 46 10.65 -24.93 -9.03
CA ARG A 46 9.80 -26.09 -8.90
C ARG A 46 9.41 -26.62 -10.28
N ASN A 47 9.50 -27.96 -10.46
CA ASN A 47 9.17 -28.65 -11.72
C ASN A 47 9.93 -28.08 -12.94
N GLY A 48 11.19 -27.67 -12.73
CA GLY A 48 12.04 -27.13 -13.81
C GLY A 48 11.74 -25.67 -14.21
N PHE A 49 10.84 -24.98 -13.49
CA PHE A 49 10.51 -23.58 -13.73
C PHE A 49 10.80 -22.73 -12.49
N ILE A 50 11.19 -21.49 -12.72
CA ILE A 50 11.19 -20.48 -11.67
C ILE A 50 9.74 -20.07 -11.41
N ASN A 51 9.38 -20.05 -10.15
CA ASN A 51 8.07 -19.64 -9.67
C ASN A 51 8.21 -18.40 -8.80
N LEU A 52 7.24 -17.49 -8.92
CA LEU A 52 7.16 -16.28 -8.11
C LEU A 52 5.88 -16.32 -7.29
N ASN A 53 5.98 -16.13 -5.97
CA ASN A 53 4.78 -15.84 -5.18
C ASN A 53 4.68 -14.33 -4.96
N VAL A 54 3.55 -13.77 -5.33
CA VAL A 54 3.21 -12.36 -5.17
C VAL A 54 1.90 -12.20 -4.40
N LYS A 55 1.81 -11.17 -3.58
CA LYS A 55 0.54 -10.82 -2.94
C LYS A 55 -0.45 -10.28 -3.97
N VAL A 56 -1.71 -10.55 -3.73
CA VAL A 56 -2.78 -10.13 -4.61
C VAL A 56 -4.01 -9.72 -3.79
N SER A 57 -4.72 -8.69 -4.22
CA SER A 57 -6.02 -8.34 -3.66
C SER A 57 -7.09 -9.32 -4.14
N PRO A 58 -8.17 -9.55 -3.37
CA PRO A 58 -9.26 -10.45 -3.80
C PRO A 58 -9.85 -10.08 -5.15
N ALA A 59 -9.92 -8.79 -5.49
CA ALA A 59 -10.47 -8.32 -6.76
C ALA A 59 -9.62 -8.74 -7.98
N TRP A 60 -8.30 -8.77 -7.82
CA TRP A 60 -7.37 -9.11 -8.91
C TRP A 60 -6.94 -10.58 -8.89
N ARG A 61 -7.13 -11.29 -7.79
CA ARG A 61 -6.74 -12.70 -7.64
C ARG A 61 -7.31 -13.59 -8.73
N ASP A 62 -8.61 -13.56 -8.86
CA ASP A 62 -9.33 -14.45 -9.78
C ASP A 62 -9.19 -13.98 -11.23
N PHE A 63 -9.07 -12.68 -11.45
CA PHE A 63 -8.76 -12.10 -12.76
C PHE A 63 -7.45 -12.65 -13.32
N TRP A 64 -6.35 -12.57 -12.56
CA TRP A 64 -5.05 -13.05 -13.02
C TRP A 64 -5.03 -14.57 -13.25
N ARG A 65 -5.70 -15.34 -12.38
CA ARG A 65 -5.82 -16.80 -12.55
C ARG A 65 -6.64 -17.19 -13.77
N ALA A 66 -7.65 -16.41 -14.12
CA ALA A 66 -8.46 -16.62 -15.31
C ALA A 66 -7.75 -16.18 -16.61
N ALA A 67 -6.98 -15.09 -16.52
CA ALA A 67 -6.26 -14.55 -17.67
C ALA A 67 -5.07 -15.42 -18.13
N PHE A 68 -4.39 -16.09 -17.16
CA PHE A 68 -3.17 -16.86 -17.46
C PHE A 68 -3.19 -18.21 -16.73
N PRO A 69 -3.17 -19.35 -17.46
CA PRO A 69 -3.09 -20.69 -16.84
C PRO A 69 -1.86 -20.90 -15.96
N SER A 70 -0.76 -20.17 -16.23
CA SER A 70 0.47 -20.20 -15.43
C SER A 70 0.45 -19.29 -14.20
N VAL A 71 -0.71 -18.66 -13.89
CA VAL A 71 -0.98 -18.01 -12.63
C VAL A 71 -1.92 -18.89 -11.80
N ILE A 72 -1.41 -19.45 -10.73
CA ILE A 72 -2.12 -20.43 -9.88
C ILE A 72 -2.25 -19.94 -8.44
N PRO A 73 -3.08 -20.56 -7.59
CA PRO A 73 -3.14 -20.25 -6.17
C PRO A 73 -1.75 -20.35 -5.50
N GLY A 74 -1.43 -19.42 -4.60
CA GLY A 74 -0.12 -19.32 -3.96
C GLY A 74 0.36 -20.64 -3.33
N TRP A 75 1.45 -21.19 -3.86
CA TRP A 75 2.04 -22.43 -3.34
C TRP A 75 2.76 -22.13 -2.02
N HIS A 76 2.48 -22.93 -0.99
CA HIS A 76 2.92 -22.69 0.40
C HIS A 76 2.53 -21.33 1.00
N GLN A 77 1.55 -20.63 0.40
CA GLN A 77 1.03 -19.36 0.88
C GLN A 77 -0.49 -19.42 1.06
N ASN A 78 -1.04 -18.41 1.75
CA ASN A 78 -2.49 -18.24 1.82
C ASN A 78 -3.06 -17.97 0.41
N LYS A 79 -3.95 -18.85 -0.04
CA LYS A 79 -4.48 -18.84 -1.41
C LYS A 79 -5.45 -17.68 -1.72
N ASP A 80 -5.94 -17.01 -0.68
CA ASP A 80 -6.83 -15.85 -0.84
C ASP A 80 -6.06 -14.56 -1.11
N ASN A 81 -4.79 -14.50 -0.66
CA ASN A 81 -3.98 -13.29 -0.71
C ASN A 81 -2.69 -13.45 -1.51
N TRP A 82 -2.45 -14.61 -2.13
CA TRP A 82 -1.24 -14.89 -2.89
C TRP A 82 -1.52 -15.66 -4.17
N ASN A 83 -0.85 -15.26 -5.24
CA ASN A 83 -0.73 -16.01 -6.48
C ASN A 83 0.69 -16.51 -6.66
N THR A 84 0.81 -17.67 -7.32
CA THR A 84 2.07 -18.17 -7.88
C THR A 84 2.07 -17.92 -9.38
N ILE A 85 3.12 -17.30 -9.89
CA ILE A 85 3.39 -17.06 -11.29
C ILE A 85 4.47 -18.06 -11.70
N ILE A 86 4.20 -18.90 -12.69
CA ILE A 86 5.17 -19.86 -13.25
C ILE A 86 5.84 -19.19 -14.45
N LEU A 87 7.18 -19.03 -14.43
CA LEU A 87 7.92 -18.40 -15.51
C LEU A 87 8.21 -19.41 -16.64
N ASP A 88 7.15 -19.89 -17.29
CA ASP A 88 7.21 -20.79 -18.43
C ASP A 88 7.26 -20.08 -19.79
N GLY A 89 7.25 -18.75 -19.78
CA GLY A 89 7.26 -17.92 -20.98
C GLY A 89 5.90 -17.63 -21.60
N SER A 90 4.80 -18.14 -21.02
CA SER A 90 3.44 -17.92 -21.53
C SER A 90 2.85 -16.56 -21.14
N ILE A 91 3.37 -15.93 -20.08
CA ILE A 91 2.86 -14.67 -19.56
C ILE A 91 3.71 -13.50 -20.08
N PRO A 92 3.11 -12.43 -20.63
CA PRO A 92 3.84 -11.22 -21.03
C PRO A 92 4.63 -10.60 -19.87
N ASP A 93 5.82 -10.10 -20.13
CA ASP A 93 6.71 -9.50 -19.13
C ASP A 93 6.05 -8.36 -18.36
N ASP A 94 5.26 -7.51 -19.04
CA ASP A 94 4.57 -6.39 -18.41
C ASP A 94 3.48 -6.86 -17.44
N ALA A 95 2.81 -7.98 -17.74
CA ALA A 95 1.83 -8.55 -16.82
C ALA A 95 2.51 -9.08 -15.54
N ILE A 96 3.68 -9.74 -15.69
CA ILE A 96 4.48 -10.20 -14.53
C ILE A 96 4.94 -9.01 -13.69
N LYS A 97 5.48 -7.97 -14.33
CA LYS A 97 5.93 -6.75 -13.66
C LYS A 97 4.78 -6.06 -12.91
N ASN A 98 3.60 -5.96 -13.52
CA ASN A 98 2.42 -5.39 -12.88
C ASN A 98 2.02 -6.18 -11.63
N MET A 99 1.99 -7.51 -11.69
CA MET A 99 1.67 -8.34 -10.53
C MET A 99 2.69 -8.18 -9.39
N ILE A 100 3.98 -7.99 -9.69
CA ILE A 100 5.01 -7.72 -8.68
C ILE A 100 4.85 -6.31 -8.10
N ALA A 101 4.56 -5.30 -8.93
CA ALA A 101 4.31 -3.93 -8.50
C ALA A 101 3.09 -3.84 -7.59
N ASP A 102 1.97 -4.45 -7.98
CA ASP A 102 0.76 -4.52 -7.16
C ASP A 102 1.04 -5.19 -5.80
N SER A 103 1.87 -6.23 -5.80
CA SER A 103 2.27 -6.91 -4.55
C SER A 103 3.10 -6.00 -3.64
N TYR A 104 4.01 -5.20 -4.20
CA TYR A 104 4.77 -4.19 -3.46
C TYR A 104 3.83 -3.13 -2.88
N ASP A 105 2.90 -2.61 -3.67
CA ASP A 105 1.92 -1.62 -3.22
C ASP A 105 1.06 -2.13 -2.08
N LEU A 106 0.59 -3.39 -2.13
CA LEU A 106 -0.20 -4.01 -1.06
C LEU A 106 0.54 -4.09 0.28
N VAL A 107 1.87 -4.21 0.29
CA VAL A 107 2.65 -4.28 1.53
C VAL A 107 3.14 -2.93 2.02
N THR A 108 3.27 -1.95 1.12
CA THR A 108 3.70 -0.57 1.42
C THR A 108 2.53 0.38 1.65
N TYR A 109 1.32 -0.04 1.23
CA TYR A 109 0.12 0.75 1.45
C TYR A 109 -0.03 1.11 2.94
N ASN A 110 0.15 2.37 3.23
CA ASN A 110 -0.05 2.94 4.56
C ASN A 110 -1.09 4.07 4.44
N PRO A 111 -2.36 3.78 4.76
CA PRO A 111 -3.42 4.78 4.66
C PRO A 111 -3.15 6.01 5.53
N THR A 112 -2.52 5.84 6.69
CA THR A 112 -2.16 6.95 7.58
C THR A 112 -1.15 7.88 6.92
N ARG A 113 -0.11 7.34 6.28
CA ARG A 113 0.88 8.13 5.54
C ARG A 113 0.23 8.90 4.39
N LEU A 114 -0.63 8.25 3.61
CA LEU A 114 -1.34 8.90 2.51
C LEU A 114 -2.24 10.04 2.99
N ILE A 115 -2.91 9.86 4.14
CA ILE A 115 -3.68 10.92 4.78
C ILE A 115 -2.78 12.10 5.15
N TYR A 116 -1.64 11.84 5.77
CA TYR A 116 -0.70 12.88 6.16
C TYR A 116 -0.12 13.66 4.97
N GLU A 117 0.32 12.96 3.92
CA GLU A 117 0.81 13.61 2.70
C GLU A 117 -0.28 14.43 2.00
N ALA A 118 -1.52 13.93 1.97
CA ALA A 118 -2.65 14.68 1.45
C ALA A 118 -2.88 15.97 2.25
N VAL A 119 -2.86 15.91 3.58
CA VAL A 119 -3.09 17.08 4.45
C VAL A 119 -1.98 18.12 4.32
N LYS A 120 -0.72 17.71 4.15
CA LYS A 120 0.41 18.64 3.87
C LYS A 120 0.20 19.46 2.60
N GLY A 121 -0.40 18.85 1.57
CA GLY A 121 -0.58 19.48 0.25
C GLY A 121 -1.75 20.48 0.15
N PHE A 122 -2.59 20.63 1.19
CA PHE A 122 -3.80 21.45 1.11
C PHE A 122 -3.78 22.68 2.01
N GLN A 123 -4.20 23.83 1.45
CA GLN A 123 -4.43 25.06 2.25
C GLN A 123 -5.66 24.91 3.15
N ARG A 124 -6.71 24.25 2.67
CA ARG A 124 -7.92 23.92 3.46
C ARG A 124 -8.50 22.58 2.99
N VAL A 125 -8.78 21.68 3.91
CA VAL A 125 -9.33 20.36 3.57
C VAL A 125 -10.70 20.15 4.21
N VAL A 126 -11.70 19.99 3.37
CA VAL A 126 -13.02 19.51 3.78
C VAL A 126 -13.06 18.00 3.64
N LEU A 127 -13.42 17.27 4.70
CA LEU A 127 -13.39 15.80 4.75
C LEU A 127 -14.03 15.09 3.54
N PRO A 128 -15.13 15.55 2.93
CA PRO A 128 -15.64 14.96 1.70
C PRO A 128 -14.71 15.08 0.48
N HIS A 129 -13.87 16.13 0.43
CA HIS A 129 -12.88 16.28 -0.66
C HIS A 129 -11.67 15.37 -0.47
N MET A 130 -11.25 15.12 0.77
CA MET A 130 -10.21 14.15 1.08
C MET A 130 -10.60 12.73 0.66
N HIS A 131 -11.88 12.40 0.81
CA HIS A 131 -12.50 11.23 0.27
C HIS A 131 -12.33 11.10 -1.26
N ARG A 132 -12.47 12.18 -2.00
CA ARG A 132 -12.30 12.23 -3.47
C ARG A 132 -10.85 12.01 -3.90
N LEU A 133 -9.88 12.37 -3.04
CA LEU A 133 -8.44 12.25 -3.30
C LEU A 133 -7.86 10.90 -2.94
N LEU A 134 -8.35 10.28 -1.86
CA LEU A 134 -7.96 8.91 -1.49
C LEU A 134 -8.68 7.86 -2.34
N SER A 135 -9.41 8.35 -3.34
CA SER A 135 -10.14 7.66 -4.40
C SER A 135 -11.08 6.52 -4.02
N LEU A 136 -12.20 6.59 -4.65
CA LEU A 136 -12.98 5.54 -5.26
C LEU A 136 -14.02 4.82 -4.42
N GLN A 137 -14.01 4.80 -3.10
CA GLN A 137 -15.15 4.26 -2.34
C GLN A 137 -15.35 4.99 -1.01
N ALA A 138 -16.02 6.10 -1.09
CA ALA A 138 -16.45 6.85 0.05
C ALA A 138 -17.43 6.10 0.90
N ASN A 139 -16.97 5.52 1.96
CA ASN A 139 -17.85 5.03 2.99
C ASN A 139 -17.50 5.64 4.37
N LYS A 140 -18.46 5.57 5.31
CA LYS A 140 -18.28 6.05 6.67
C LYS A 140 -17.03 5.49 7.39
N LYS A 141 -16.52 4.34 6.93
CA LYS A 141 -15.29 3.72 7.47
C LYS A 141 -14.04 4.53 7.13
N MET A 142 -13.98 5.13 5.92
CA MET A 142 -12.85 5.97 5.51
C MET A 142 -12.80 7.29 6.29
N CYS A 143 -13.94 7.96 6.49
CA CYS A 143 -14.01 9.18 7.32
C CYS A 143 -13.49 8.91 8.74
N ARG A 144 -13.85 7.77 9.33
CA ARG A 144 -13.35 7.37 10.65
C ARG A 144 -11.85 7.07 10.64
N ALA A 145 -11.33 6.42 9.59
CA ALA A 145 -9.90 6.16 9.45
C ALA A 145 -9.09 7.46 9.35
N VAL A 146 -9.59 8.43 8.59
CA VAL A 146 -9.01 9.78 8.50
C VAL A 146 -9.01 10.46 9.87
N GLY A 147 -10.13 10.51 10.56
CA GLY A 147 -10.24 11.10 11.89
C GLY A 147 -9.26 10.45 12.88
N ASN A 148 -9.19 9.13 12.92
CA ASN A 148 -8.26 8.39 13.77
C ASN A 148 -6.77 8.65 13.43
N ALA A 149 -6.44 8.77 12.16
CA ALA A 149 -5.07 9.11 11.74
C ALA A 149 -4.69 10.51 12.19
N LEU A 150 -5.56 11.49 11.95
CA LEU A 150 -5.33 12.89 12.33
C LEU A 150 -5.30 13.09 13.85
N HIS A 151 -6.08 12.32 14.61
CA HIS A 151 -6.03 12.33 16.07
C HIS A 151 -4.68 11.83 16.64
N LYS A 152 -4.00 10.95 15.90
CA LYS A 152 -2.67 10.40 16.24
C LYS A 152 -1.53 11.09 15.51
N ASN A 153 -1.76 12.27 14.96
CA ASN A 153 -0.77 13.04 14.22
C ASN A 153 0.50 13.27 15.07
N PRO A 154 1.67 12.80 14.61
CA PRO A 154 2.91 12.90 15.40
C PRO A 154 3.53 14.30 15.36
N ASN A 155 3.17 15.12 14.35
CA ASN A 155 3.76 16.44 14.15
C ASN A 155 2.73 17.40 13.53
N PRO A 156 1.94 18.14 14.36
CA PRO A 156 0.89 19.03 13.89
C PRO A 156 1.42 20.26 13.14
N ASP A 157 2.71 20.60 13.27
CA ASP A 157 3.32 21.74 12.57
C ASP A 157 3.67 21.38 11.11
N GLU A 158 4.12 20.16 10.86
CA GLU A 158 4.35 19.66 9.51
C GLU A 158 3.10 19.11 8.83
N ILE A 159 2.17 18.55 9.61
CA ILE A 159 0.93 17.94 9.13
C ILE A 159 -0.23 18.76 9.69
N PRO A 160 -0.68 19.80 8.99
CA PRO A 160 -1.65 20.78 9.50
C PRO A 160 -3.06 20.20 9.62
N CYS A 161 -3.24 19.24 10.54
CA CYS A 161 -4.51 18.54 10.74
C CYS A 161 -5.65 19.46 11.20
N TYR A 162 -5.34 20.63 11.76
CA TYR A 162 -6.32 21.68 12.11
C TYR A 162 -7.07 22.24 10.90
N ARG A 163 -6.51 22.11 9.68
CA ARG A 163 -7.16 22.53 8.41
C ARG A 163 -8.27 21.58 7.97
N VAL A 164 -8.40 20.41 8.61
CA VAL A 164 -9.40 19.41 8.25
C VAL A 164 -10.67 19.63 9.09
N VAL A 165 -11.76 19.95 8.38
CA VAL A 165 -13.09 20.19 8.96
C VAL A 165 -14.10 19.17 8.43
N ASN A 166 -15.28 19.08 9.03
CA ASN A 166 -16.34 18.19 8.55
C ASN A 166 -16.98 18.72 7.24
N ALA A 167 -17.94 17.98 6.70
CA ALA A 167 -18.62 18.32 5.44
C ALA A 167 -19.36 19.67 5.46
N LYS A 168 -19.73 20.15 6.66
CA LYS A 168 -20.43 21.42 6.86
C LYS A 168 -19.44 22.57 7.12
N GLY A 169 -18.13 22.30 7.19
CA GLY A 169 -17.12 23.28 7.55
C GLY A 169 -17.00 23.51 9.07
N GLU A 170 -17.62 22.66 9.90
CA GLU A 170 -17.61 22.81 11.35
C GLU A 170 -16.31 22.26 11.94
N LEU A 171 -15.84 22.90 13.00
CA LEU A 171 -14.65 22.50 13.75
C LEU A 171 -14.91 21.21 14.54
N SER A 172 -13.87 20.46 14.82
CA SER A 172 -13.96 19.21 15.56
C SER A 172 -13.84 19.46 17.05
N GLY A 173 -14.89 19.19 17.84
CA GLY A 173 -14.81 19.16 19.29
C GLY A 173 -13.83 18.12 19.84
N ALA A 174 -13.44 17.14 19.03
CA ALA A 174 -12.46 16.10 19.36
C ALA A 174 -11.07 16.40 18.77
N PHE A 175 -10.75 17.65 18.46
CA PHE A 175 -9.41 18.03 18.00
C PHE A 175 -8.37 17.73 19.08
N ALA A 176 -7.42 16.85 18.78
CA ALA A 176 -6.50 16.25 19.76
C ALA A 176 -5.52 17.25 20.42
N PHE A 177 -5.32 18.42 19.81
CA PHE A 177 -4.31 19.41 20.20
C PHE A 177 -4.94 20.65 20.84
N GLY A 178 -5.98 20.50 21.67
CA GLY A 178 -6.57 21.60 22.42
C GLY A 178 -8.04 21.90 22.11
N GLY A 179 -8.73 21.01 21.37
CA GLY A 179 -10.15 21.14 21.10
C GLY A 179 -10.51 22.15 20.01
N ALA A 180 -11.79 22.48 19.88
CA ALA A 180 -12.30 23.33 18.80
C ALA A 180 -11.75 24.77 18.85
N ASP A 181 -11.54 25.33 20.04
CA ASP A 181 -11.02 26.69 20.20
C ASP A 181 -9.57 26.81 19.70
N GLU A 182 -8.72 25.83 20.01
CA GLU A 182 -7.35 25.80 19.51
C GLU A 182 -7.32 25.55 18.00
N GLN A 183 -8.23 24.72 17.47
CA GLN A 183 -8.37 24.55 16.03
C GLN A 183 -8.77 25.87 15.35
N ALA A 184 -9.68 26.64 15.93
CA ALA A 184 -10.08 27.95 15.43
C ALA A 184 -8.91 28.92 15.44
N ASN A 185 -8.17 29.01 16.56
CA ASN A 185 -7.02 29.90 16.70
C ASN A 185 -5.95 29.63 15.63
N ARG A 186 -5.65 28.35 15.35
CA ARG A 186 -4.68 27.97 14.31
C ARG A 186 -5.16 28.29 12.89
N LEU A 187 -6.46 28.12 12.62
CA LEU A 187 -7.05 28.51 11.35
C LEU A 187 -6.99 30.04 11.13
N ILE A 188 -7.31 30.82 12.15
CA ILE A 188 -7.21 32.30 12.10
C ILE A 188 -5.78 32.74 11.89
N ALA A 189 -4.82 32.16 12.60
CA ALA A 189 -3.39 32.44 12.41
C ALA A 189 -2.90 32.08 11.01
N ASP A 190 -3.53 31.12 10.36
CA ASP A 190 -3.24 30.63 9.01
C ASP A 190 -4.00 31.43 7.91
N GLY A 191 -4.80 32.44 8.31
CA GLY A 191 -5.53 33.33 7.40
C GLY A 191 -6.87 32.79 6.89
N HIS A 192 -7.54 31.94 7.66
CA HIS A 192 -8.83 31.29 7.34
C HIS A 192 -9.96 31.78 8.22
#